data_04d6006fffc582280a0e2b9ccac6ca48
#
_entry.id   04d6006fffc582280a0e2b9ccac6ca48
#
_cell.length_a   1.000
_cell.length_b   1.000
_cell.length_c   1.000
_cell.angle_alpha   90.00
_cell.angle_beta   90.00
_cell.angle_gamma   90.00
#
_symmetry.space_group_name_H-M   'P 1'
#
loop_
_entity.id
_entity.type
_entity.pdbx_description
1 polymer ?
#
loop_
_entity_poly.entity_id
_entity_poly.type
_entity_poly.pdbx_seq_one_letter_code
_entity_poly.pdbx_strand_id
1 'polypeptide(L)'
;MPDYPRRNVYCLMGLPVDGVNMDQTVDLVRSAVLERRRLFLSTPNLNFLIGSRSNPTLRASVIDSDLSVADGMPLVWMSKLLRLPITERVSGSGLFERLLQPPLAAGTARRGWVWRMLAGVQGNPDDSDLFQRFLRNSGGGRGLRVYFFGGPPGVAAQAHARINALGATGLRSVGFACPGFGSVEAMSSDELISAINASDADLLIVALGAAKGQDWIKHNLSRLTVPVISHLGAVVNFAAGTVTRAPVWMQRSGLEWLWRIKEEPQLWHRYWNDGWMLLSLLLTRLLPYAAWLRWGGGRDAGRVP
;
A
#
# COMPACT_ATOMS: atom_id res chain seq x y z
N MET A 1 7.82 -23.23 10.93
CA MET A 1 7.70 -21.77 10.71
C MET A 1 7.51 -21.56 9.23
N PRO A 2 6.51 -20.83 8.75
CA PRO A 2 6.41 -20.52 7.34
C PRO A 2 7.65 -19.72 6.94
N ASP A 3 8.25 -20.11 5.82
CA ASP A 3 9.46 -19.48 5.27
C ASP A 3 9.07 -18.12 4.68
N TYR A 4 9.10 -17.08 5.52
CA TYR A 4 8.89 -15.71 5.03
C TYR A 4 10.10 -15.34 4.17
N PRO A 5 9.91 -14.87 2.94
CA PRO A 5 11.02 -14.33 2.17
C PRO A 5 11.68 -13.23 3.02
N ARG A 6 13.01 -13.24 3.09
CA ARG A 6 13.78 -12.28 3.89
C ARG A 6 13.37 -10.86 3.47
N ARG A 7 12.70 -10.15 4.38
CA ARG A 7 12.30 -8.76 4.16
C ARG A 7 13.53 -7.85 4.25
N ASN A 8 13.67 -6.97 3.28
CA ASN A 8 14.65 -5.87 3.34
C ASN A 8 13.98 -4.65 3.97
N VAL A 9 13.89 -4.65 5.31
CA VAL A 9 13.20 -3.60 6.07
C VAL A 9 14.19 -2.55 6.55
N TYR A 10 13.86 -1.29 6.35
CA TYR A 10 14.62 -0.13 6.78
C TYR A 10 13.79 0.71 7.74
N CYS A 11 14.44 1.21 8.80
CA CYS A 11 13.78 2.10 9.75
C CYS A 11 13.84 3.54 9.24
N LEU A 12 12.71 4.08 8.81
CA LEU A 12 12.59 5.48 8.40
C LEU A 12 11.86 6.27 9.49
N MET A 13 12.61 7.06 10.27
CA MET A 13 12.07 7.90 11.36
C MET A 13 11.19 7.13 12.37
N GLY A 14 11.54 5.86 12.64
CA GLY A 14 10.85 5.00 13.62
C GLY A 14 9.72 4.14 13.05
N LEU A 15 9.49 4.19 11.73
CA LEU A 15 8.60 3.26 11.03
C LEU A 15 9.40 2.29 10.16
N PRO A 16 9.03 1.01 10.12
CA PRO A 16 9.58 0.06 9.17
C PRO A 16 9.07 0.39 7.76
N VAL A 17 9.95 0.36 6.77
CA VAL A 17 9.61 0.50 5.36
C VAL A 17 10.41 -0.53 4.58
N ASP A 18 9.74 -1.33 3.77
CA ASP A 18 10.38 -2.33 2.92
C ASP A 18 10.98 -1.69 1.67
N GLY A 19 12.19 -2.11 1.32
CA GLY A 19 12.89 -1.68 0.10
C GLY A 19 12.39 -2.42 -1.14
N VAL A 20 11.09 -2.26 -1.45
CA VAL A 20 10.44 -2.89 -2.60
C VAL A 20 9.91 -1.84 -3.57
N ASN A 21 9.83 -2.20 -4.85
CA ASN A 21 9.20 -1.40 -5.90
C ASN A 21 7.74 -1.83 -6.13
N MET A 22 7.04 -1.14 -7.04
CA MET A 22 5.64 -1.42 -7.36
C MET A 22 5.45 -2.84 -7.90
N ASP A 23 6.28 -3.29 -8.83
CA ASP A 23 6.14 -4.62 -9.44
C ASP A 23 6.35 -5.72 -8.39
N GLN A 24 7.40 -5.61 -7.56
CA GLN A 24 7.65 -6.53 -6.44
C GLN A 24 6.48 -6.55 -5.45
N THR A 25 5.87 -5.41 -5.16
CA THR A 25 4.70 -5.34 -4.27
C THR A 25 3.51 -6.07 -4.87
N VAL A 26 3.25 -5.89 -6.17
CA VAL A 26 2.18 -6.62 -6.89
C VAL A 26 2.43 -8.13 -6.83
N ASP A 27 3.67 -8.57 -7.04
CA ASP A 27 4.03 -9.99 -7.01
C ASP A 27 3.88 -10.59 -5.61
N LEU A 28 4.28 -9.86 -4.56
CA LEU A 28 4.06 -10.28 -3.16
C LEU A 28 2.56 -10.41 -2.83
N VAL A 29 1.73 -9.48 -3.28
CA VAL A 29 0.27 -9.54 -3.11
C VAL A 29 -0.29 -10.78 -3.83
N ARG A 30 0.10 -11.00 -5.08
CA ARG A 30 -0.37 -12.16 -5.87
C ARG A 30 0.09 -13.48 -5.27
N SER A 31 1.35 -13.59 -4.85
CA SER A 31 1.87 -14.76 -4.14
C SER A 31 1.08 -15.06 -2.87
N ALA A 32 0.83 -14.04 -2.05
CA ALA A 32 0.07 -14.21 -0.81
C ALA A 32 -1.34 -14.76 -1.07
N VAL A 33 -2.00 -14.28 -2.14
CA VAL A 33 -3.31 -14.79 -2.56
C VAL A 33 -3.23 -16.25 -2.99
N LEU A 34 -2.24 -16.61 -3.83
CA LEU A 34 -2.05 -17.96 -4.33
C LEU A 34 -1.81 -18.99 -3.23
N GLU A 35 -0.95 -18.62 -2.30
CA GLU A 35 -0.56 -19.44 -1.17
C GLU A 35 -1.59 -19.42 -0.04
N ARG A 36 -2.68 -18.62 -0.19
CA ARG A 36 -3.64 -18.33 0.90
C ARG A 36 -2.94 -17.87 2.17
N ARG A 37 -1.79 -17.23 2.01
CA ARG A 37 -0.97 -16.73 3.11
C ARG A 37 -1.44 -15.34 3.50
N ARG A 38 -1.53 -15.10 4.81
CA ARG A 38 -1.86 -13.77 5.31
C ARG A 38 -0.78 -12.77 4.95
N LEU A 39 -1.21 -11.61 4.46
CA LEU A 39 -0.38 -10.44 4.17
C LEU A 39 -1.11 -9.18 4.63
N PHE A 40 -0.73 -8.67 5.80
CA PHE A 40 -1.13 -7.33 6.23
C PHE A 40 -0.21 -6.30 5.58
N LEU A 41 -0.72 -5.59 4.59
CA LEU A 41 0.01 -4.56 3.85
C LEU A 41 -0.30 -3.17 4.39
N SER A 42 0.71 -2.47 4.88
CA SER A 42 0.65 -1.04 5.24
C SER A 42 1.27 -0.18 4.15
N THR A 43 0.66 0.99 3.90
CA THR A 43 1.16 1.98 2.94
C THR A 43 1.42 3.32 3.63
N PRO A 44 2.43 3.39 4.55
CA PRO A 44 2.72 4.62 5.27
C PRO A 44 3.11 5.74 4.34
N ASN A 45 2.56 6.91 4.62
CA ASN A 45 2.88 8.18 3.99
C ASN A 45 3.33 9.21 5.04
N LEU A 46 3.53 10.45 4.65
CA LEU A 46 3.96 11.51 5.58
C LEU A 46 2.98 11.67 6.77
N ASN A 47 1.67 11.58 6.53
CA ASN A 47 0.67 11.66 7.61
C ASN A 47 0.79 10.50 8.60
N PHE A 48 1.07 9.28 8.12
CA PHE A 48 1.38 8.13 8.99
C PHE A 48 2.64 8.38 9.81
N LEU A 49 3.69 8.89 9.18
CA LEU A 49 4.95 9.16 9.85
C LEU A 49 4.78 10.19 10.98
N ILE A 50 4.06 11.28 10.70
CA ILE A 50 3.78 12.33 11.69
C ILE A 50 2.84 11.77 12.77
N GLY A 51 1.73 11.15 12.39
CA GLY A 51 0.73 10.62 13.31
C GLY A 51 1.28 9.53 14.23
N SER A 52 2.19 8.69 13.77
CA SER A 52 2.82 7.62 14.57
C SER A 52 3.66 8.13 15.74
N ARG A 53 4.05 9.40 15.73
CA ARG A 53 4.83 10.01 16.83
C ARG A 53 3.97 10.28 18.07
N SER A 54 2.69 10.56 17.87
CA SER A 54 1.73 10.85 18.95
C SER A 54 0.69 9.76 19.14
N ASN A 55 0.58 8.81 18.20
CA ASN A 55 -0.35 7.69 18.26
C ASN A 55 0.39 6.35 18.28
N PRO A 56 0.60 5.76 19.48
CA PRO A 56 1.30 4.48 19.62
C PRO A 56 0.60 3.32 18.91
N THR A 57 -0.74 3.33 18.85
CA THR A 57 -1.53 2.27 18.18
C THR A 57 -1.29 2.28 16.68
N LEU A 58 -1.32 3.46 16.05
CA LEU A 58 -0.99 3.62 14.64
C LEU A 58 0.45 3.15 14.35
N ARG A 59 1.41 3.53 15.22
CA ARG A 59 2.80 3.09 15.09
C ARG A 59 2.91 1.57 15.18
N ALA A 60 2.30 0.97 16.19
CA ALA A 60 2.33 -0.48 16.41
C ALA A 60 1.69 -1.23 15.23
N SER A 61 0.61 -0.71 14.62
CA SER A 61 -0.04 -1.37 13.49
C SER A 61 0.87 -1.41 12.23
N VAL A 62 1.69 -0.38 12.02
CA VAL A 62 2.67 -0.38 10.92
C VAL A 62 3.85 -1.32 11.23
N ILE A 63 4.29 -1.38 12.49
CA ILE A 63 5.36 -2.30 12.92
C ILE A 63 4.93 -3.76 12.76
N ASP A 64 3.68 -4.07 13.10
CA ASP A 64 3.11 -5.42 13.05
C ASP A 64 2.66 -5.82 11.63
N SER A 65 2.79 -4.94 10.62
CA SER A 65 2.44 -5.28 9.24
C SER A 65 3.46 -6.24 8.61
N ASP A 66 2.97 -7.18 7.80
CA ASP A 66 3.81 -8.14 7.07
C ASP A 66 4.59 -7.48 5.94
N LEU A 67 4.08 -6.38 5.38
CA LEU A 67 4.72 -5.57 4.34
C LEU A 67 4.37 -4.10 4.56
N SER A 68 5.36 -3.22 4.52
CA SER A 68 5.19 -1.78 4.71
C SER A 68 5.86 -1.02 3.57
N VAL A 69 5.09 -0.39 2.68
CA VAL A 69 5.62 0.24 1.46
C VAL A 69 5.50 1.77 1.51
N ALA A 70 6.47 2.48 0.96
CA ALA A 70 6.49 3.95 0.97
C ALA A 70 5.41 4.54 0.07
N ASP A 71 4.29 5.05 0.64
CA ASP A 71 3.25 5.77 -0.08
C ASP A 71 3.44 7.28 0.05
N GLY A 72 4.22 7.83 -0.82
CA GLY A 72 4.41 9.29 -0.89
C GLY A 72 5.84 9.69 -1.16
N MET A 73 6.00 10.71 -2.01
CA MET A 73 7.32 11.22 -2.38
C MET A 73 8.16 11.71 -1.19
N PRO A 74 7.58 12.31 -0.12
CA PRO A 74 8.37 12.69 1.05
C PRO A 74 9.16 11.54 1.67
N LEU A 75 8.60 10.33 1.76
CA LEU A 75 9.31 9.16 2.30
C LEU A 75 10.48 8.76 1.38
N VAL A 76 10.25 8.79 0.08
CA VAL A 76 11.31 8.49 -0.92
C VAL A 76 12.42 9.53 -0.87
N TRP A 77 12.10 10.83 -0.73
CA TRP A 77 13.11 11.88 -0.59
C TRP A 77 13.92 11.74 0.68
N MET A 78 13.26 11.48 1.82
CA MET A 78 13.94 11.20 3.09
C MET A 78 14.86 9.98 2.98
N SER A 79 14.39 8.90 2.34
CA SER A 79 15.17 7.68 2.11
C SER A 79 16.41 7.95 1.26
N LYS A 80 16.29 8.72 0.19
CA LYS A 80 17.44 9.13 -0.65
C LYS A 80 18.43 9.97 0.13
N LEU A 81 17.95 10.90 0.96
CA LEU A 81 18.81 11.74 1.82
C LEU A 81 19.62 10.89 2.80
N LEU A 82 19.00 9.84 3.35
CA LEU A 82 19.59 8.90 4.31
C LEU A 82 20.32 7.72 3.64
N ARG A 83 20.37 7.67 2.29
CA ARG A 83 20.99 6.58 1.51
C ARG A 83 20.33 5.20 1.76
N LEU A 84 19.06 5.19 2.11
CA LEU A 84 18.30 3.95 2.22
C LEU A 84 17.83 3.50 0.82
N PRO A 85 17.80 2.20 0.52
CA PRO A 85 17.46 1.68 -0.81
C PRO A 85 15.94 1.61 -1.05
N ILE A 86 15.20 2.63 -0.61
CA ILE A 86 13.79 2.86 -0.90
C ILE A 86 13.74 3.89 -2.03
N THR A 87 13.70 3.40 -3.26
CA THR A 87 13.94 4.22 -4.46
C THR A 87 12.66 4.62 -5.16
N GLU A 88 11.57 3.92 -4.93
CA GLU A 88 10.30 4.08 -5.62
C GLU A 88 9.14 4.32 -4.64
N ARG A 89 8.20 5.16 -5.07
CA ARG A 89 6.93 5.36 -4.38
C ARG A 89 5.95 4.24 -4.75
N VAL A 90 5.50 3.46 -3.80
CA VAL A 90 4.44 2.47 -3.95
C VAL A 90 3.17 3.02 -3.34
N SER A 91 2.37 3.75 -4.14
CA SER A 91 1.09 4.29 -3.65
C SER A 91 -0.01 3.24 -3.65
N GLY A 92 -0.88 3.27 -2.63
CA GLY A 92 -2.02 2.38 -2.54
C GLY A 92 -2.95 2.44 -3.76
N SER A 93 -3.18 3.65 -4.32
CA SER A 93 -3.96 3.83 -5.55
C SER A 93 -3.24 3.29 -6.79
N GLY A 94 -1.91 3.43 -6.87
CA GLY A 94 -1.11 2.85 -7.95
C GLY A 94 -1.09 1.33 -7.91
N LEU A 95 -0.96 0.76 -6.71
CA LEU A 95 -1.05 -0.68 -6.49
C LEU A 95 -2.41 -1.22 -6.95
N PHE A 96 -3.51 -0.58 -6.52
CA PHE A 96 -4.85 -0.99 -6.92
C PHE A 96 -5.05 -0.92 -8.45
N GLU A 97 -4.57 0.14 -9.10
CA GLU A 97 -4.63 0.28 -10.56
C GLU A 97 -3.84 -0.83 -11.28
N ARG A 98 -2.67 -1.22 -10.74
CA ARG A 98 -1.88 -2.33 -11.28
C ARG A 98 -2.59 -3.68 -11.09
N LEU A 99 -3.31 -3.87 -10.00
CA LEU A 99 -4.09 -5.09 -9.73
C LEU A 99 -5.36 -5.17 -10.60
N LEU A 100 -5.93 -4.01 -11.02
CA LEU A 100 -7.04 -3.97 -11.98
C LEU A 100 -6.64 -4.44 -13.38
N GLN A 101 -5.37 -4.27 -13.76
CA GLN A 101 -4.89 -4.72 -15.05
C GLN A 101 -4.82 -6.25 -15.06
N PRO A 102 -5.28 -6.89 -16.13
CA PRO A 102 -5.05 -8.32 -16.27
C PRO A 102 -3.55 -8.58 -16.18
N PRO A 103 -3.16 -9.72 -15.60
CA PRO A 103 -1.75 -10.11 -15.59
C PRO A 103 -1.23 -10.13 -17.03
N LEU A 104 -0.11 -9.47 -17.28
CA LEU A 104 0.49 -9.42 -18.61
C LEU A 104 0.78 -10.85 -19.08
N ALA A 105 0.28 -11.24 -20.24
CA ALA A 105 0.64 -12.53 -20.85
C ALA A 105 2.15 -12.60 -21.05
N ALA A 106 2.75 -13.79 -20.82
CA ALA A 106 4.21 -13.99 -20.83
C ALA A 106 4.95 -13.47 -22.09
N GLY A 107 4.25 -13.26 -23.20
CA GLY A 107 4.81 -12.68 -24.42
C GLY A 107 5.03 -11.16 -24.41
N THR A 108 4.29 -10.42 -23.57
CA THR A 108 4.45 -8.97 -23.42
C THR A 108 5.50 -8.61 -22.36
N ALA A 109 5.78 -9.52 -21.42
CA ALA A 109 6.89 -9.40 -20.47
C ALA A 109 8.25 -9.29 -21.18
N ARG A 110 8.41 -9.95 -22.34
CA ARG A 110 9.64 -9.90 -23.15
C ARG A 110 9.96 -8.50 -23.71
N ARG A 111 8.94 -7.69 -24.03
CA ARG A 111 9.14 -6.28 -24.47
C ARG A 111 9.49 -5.37 -23.28
N GLY A 112 8.90 -5.60 -22.11
CA GLY A 112 9.27 -4.92 -20.87
C GLY A 112 10.70 -5.26 -20.42
N TRP A 113 11.16 -6.50 -20.63
CA TRP A 113 12.50 -6.94 -20.28
C TRP A 113 13.61 -6.24 -21.09
N VAL A 114 13.41 -6.05 -22.38
CA VAL A 114 14.38 -5.30 -23.24
C VAL A 114 14.52 -3.85 -22.77
N TRP A 115 13.42 -3.18 -22.42
CA TRP A 115 13.45 -1.82 -21.87
C TRP A 115 14.06 -1.76 -20.46
N ARG A 116 13.82 -2.76 -19.61
CA ARG A 116 14.44 -2.90 -18.28
C ARG A 116 15.94 -3.14 -18.36
N MET A 117 16.39 -3.97 -19.30
CA MET A 117 17.80 -4.22 -19.55
C MET A 117 18.54 -2.97 -20.07
N LEU A 118 17.91 -2.19 -20.94
CA LEU A 118 18.44 -0.92 -21.42
C LEU A 118 18.43 0.18 -20.36
N ALA A 119 17.54 0.10 -19.37
CA ALA A 119 17.47 1.04 -18.24
C ALA A 119 18.34 0.63 -17.03
N GLY A 120 19.13 -0.44 -17.12
CA GLY A 120 20.03 -0.89 -16.04
C GLY A 120 19.34 -1.46 -14.81
N VAL A 121 18.07 -1.86 -14.90
CA VAL A 121 17.30 -2.45 -13.81
C VAL A 121 17.46 -3.97 -13.83
N GLN A 122 18.27 -4.52 -12.92
CA GLN A 122 18.40 -5.96 -12.71
C GLN A 122 17.14 -6.51 -12.04
N GLY A 123 16.28 -7.22 -12.79
CA GLY A 123 15.15 -8.02 -12.30
C GLY A 123 15.43 -9.50 -12.54
N ASN A 124 15.08 -10.34 -11.57
CA ASN A 124 15.29 -11.78 -11.64
C ASN A 124 14.40 -12.43 -12.73
N PRO A 125 14.94 -13.30 -13.62
CA PRO A 125 14.16 -13.98 -14.66
C PRO A 125 13.10 -14.96 -14.14
N ASP A 126 13.18 -15.37 -12.88
CA ASP A 126 12.29 -16.37 -12.27
C ASP A 126 10.87 -15.85 -11.93
N ASP A 127 10.64 -14.53 -12.04
CA ASP A 127 9.31 -13.93 -11.77
C ASP A 127 8.22 -14.40 -12.74
N SER A 128 8.59 -14.97 -13.89
CA SER A 128 7.63 -15.51 -14.86
C SER A 128 6.94 -16.79 -14.38
N ASP A 129 7.57 -17.56 -13.48
CA ASP A 129 7.05 -18.85 -13.03
C ASP A 129 5.96 -18.69 -11.97
N LEU A 130 6.10 -17.72 -11.05
CA LEU A 130 5.06 -17.35 -10.09
C LEU A 130 3.79 -16.87 -10.80
N PHE A 131 3.96 -16.09 -11.86
CA PHE A 131 2.86 -15.61 -12.68
C PHE A 131 2.15 -16.73 -13.44
N GLN A 132 2.90 -17.67 -14.04
CA GLN A 132 2.34 -18.84 -14.70
C GLN A 132 1.62 -19.77 -13.71
N ARG A 133 2.11 -19.88 -12.48
CA ARG A 133 1.42 -20.59 -11.39
C ARG A 133 0.11 -19.89 -11.01
N PHE A 134 0.12 -18.54 -10.95
CA PHE A 134 -1.11 -17.78 -10.71
C PHE A 134 -2.18 -18.06 -11.76
N LEU A 135 -1.83 -17.99 -13.05
CA LEU A 135 -2.77 -18.27 -14.13
C LEU A 135 -3.29 -19.72 -14.10
N ARG A 136 -2.43 -20.70 -13.80
CA ARG A 136 -2.83 -22.12 -13.72
C ARG A 136 -3.75 -22.39 -12.52
N ASN A 137 -3.42 -21.85 -11.34
CA ASN A 137 -4.18 -22.10 -10.11
C ASN A 137 -5.46 -21.27 -10.01
N SER A 138 -5.53 -20.14 -10.74
CA SER A 138 -6.74 -19.30 -10.79
C SER A 138 -7.80 -19.78 -11.79
N GLY A 139 -7.65 -20.98 -12.36
CA GLY A 139 -8.68 -21.56 -13.26
C GLY A 139 -8.88 -20.76 -14.55
N GLY A 140 -7.81 -20.33 -15.22
CA GLY A 140 -7.88 -19.70 -16.54
C GLY A 140 -8.40 -18.25 -16.52
N GLY A 141 -7.69 -17.36 -15.81
CA GLY A 141 -7.95 -15.92 -15.93
C GLY A 141 -8.93 -15.32 -14.91
N ARG A 142 -9.17 -15.99 -13.79
CA ARG A 142 -9.99 -15.43 -12.71
C ARG A 142 -9.26 -14.25 -12.06
N GLY A 143 -9.77 -13.02 -12.22
CA GLY A 143 -9.27 -11.84 -11.53
C GLY A 143 -9.33 -11.96 -10.01
N LEU A 144 -8.49 -11.19 -9.30
CA LEU A 144 -8.51 -11.10 -7.84
C LEU A 144 -9.89 -10.67 -7.34
N ARG A 145 -10.35 -11.27 -6.25
CA ARG A 145 -11.63 -10.96 -5.61
C ARG A 145 -11.42 -9.92 -4.52
N VAL A 146 -12.01 -8.73 -4.68
CA VAL A 146 -11.88 -7.64 -3.71
C VAL A 146 -13.16 -7.45 -2.91
N TYR A 147 -13.01 -7.21 -1.61
CA TYR A 147 -14.07 -6.76 -0.72
C TYR A 147 -13.76 -5.32 -0.26
N PHE A 148 -14.74 -4.40 -0.39
CA PHE A 148 -14.60 -3.03 0.06
C PHE A 148 -15.26 -2.84 1.42
N PHE A 149 -14.51 -2.32 2.39
CA PHE A 149 -14.99 -2.09 3.75
C PHE A 149 -14.82 -0.63 4.16
N GLY A 150 -15.91 0.06 4.48
CA GLY A 150 -15.89 1.46 4.91
C GLY A 150 -16.06 2.45 3.75
N GLY A 151 -15.57 3.65 3.96
CA GLY A 151 -15.79 4.80 3.07
C GLY A 151 -17.05 5.59 3.41
N PRO A 152 -17.28 6.73 2.72
CA PRO A 152 -18.52 7.48 2.87
C PRO A 152 -19.76 6.64 2.47
N PRO A 153 -20.96 6.97 2.98
CA PRO A 153 -22.18 6.25 2.64
C PRO A 153 -22.39 6.12 1.12
N GLY A 154 -22.67 4.91 0.65
CA GLY A 154 -22.90 4.60 -0.76
C GLY A 154 -21.64 4.44 -1.63
N VAL A 155 -20.49 4.93 -1.20
CA VAL A 155 -19.25 4.90 -2.03
C VAL A 155 -18.73 3.48 -2.22
N ALA A 156 -18.74 2.65 -1.19
CA ALA A 156 -18.33 1.23 -1.31
C ALA A 156 -19.26 0.44 -2.25
N ALA A 157 -20.57 0.68 -2.19
CA ALA A 157 -21.54 0.07 -3.11
C ALA A 157 -21.28 0.52 -4.56
N GLN A 158 -21.02 1.79 -4.76
CA GLN A 158 -20.71 2.37 -6.08
C GLN A 158 -19.40 1.81 -6.64
N ALA A 159 -18.36 1.65 -5.79
CA ALA A 159 -17.10 1.00 -6.15
C ALA A 159 -17.32 -0.46 -6.57
N HIS A 160 -18.12 -1.21 -5.81
CA HIS A 160 -18.51 -2.59 -6.14
C HIS A 160 -19.19 -2.68 -7.51
N ALA A 161 -20.22 -1.88 -7.75
CA ALA A 161 -20.95 -1.88 -9.01
C ALA A 161 -20.06 -1.51 -10.20
N ARG A 162 -19.25 -0.45 -10.05
CA ARG A 162 -18.38 0.05 -11.13
C ARG A 162 -17.26 -0.93 -11.50
N ILE A 163 -16.59 -1.53 -10.51
CA ILE A 163 -15.54 -2.53 -10.78
C ILE A 163 -16.12 -3.72 -11.55
N ASN A 164 -17.30 -4.19 -11.18
CA ASN A 164 -17.92 -5.32 -11.85
C ASN A 164 -18.45 -4.96 -13.27
N ALA A 165 -18.85 -3.70 -13.48
CA ALA A 165 -19.24 -3.20 -14.80
C ALA A 165 -18.05 -3.04 -15.79
N LEU A 166 -16.83 -2.91 -15.30
CA LEU A 166 -15.63 -2.82 -16.16
C LEU A 166 -15.31 -4.13 -16.91
N GLY A 167 -15.91 -5.26 -16.51
CA GLY A 167 -15.74 -6.54 -17.21
C GLY A 167 -14.38 -7.17 -17.01
N ALA A 168 -13.81 -7.75 -18.05
CA ALA A 168 -12.59 -8.58 -18.03
C ALA A 168 -11.32 -7.85 -17.56
N THR A 169 -11.27 -7.55 -16.27
CA THR A 169 -10.13 -6.93 -15.59
C THR A 169 -9.41 -7.95 -14.70
N GLY A 170 -8.21 -7.60 -14.22
CA GLY A 170 -7.47 -8.42 -13.25
C GLY A 170 -8.12 -8.51 -11.86
N LEU A 171 -9.23 -7.79 -11.64
CA LEU A 171 -9.89 -7.70 -10.35
C LEU A 171 -11.41 -7.60 -10.50
N ARG A 172 -12.16 -8.29 -9.61
CA ARG A 172 -13.62 -8.19 -9.49
C ARG A 172 -14.02 -7.94 -8.03
N SER A 173 -15.10 -7.22 -7.81
CA SER A 173 -15.61 -7.04 -6.45
C SER A 173 -16.59 -8.15 -6.07
N VAL A 174 -16.37 -8.78 -4.92
CA VAL A 174 -17.21 -9.87 -4.38
C VAL A 174 -18.10 -9.41 -3.24
N GLY A 175 -17.93 -8.18 -2.75
CA GLY A 175 -18.77 -7.64 -1.71
C GLY A 175 -18.30 -6.28 -1.22
N PHE A 176 -19.13 -5.67 -0.40
CA PHE A 176 -18.83 -4.43 0.28
C PHE A 176 -19.60 -4.34 1.60
N ALA A 177 -19.07 -3.56 2.55
CA ALA A 177 -19.80 -3.14 3.75
C ALA A 177 -19.46 -1.71 4.11
N CYS A 178 -20.42 -0.97 4.61
CA CYS A 178 -20.25 0.37 5.14
C CYS A 178 -20.80 0.40 6.58
N PRO A 179 -19.96 0.11 7.61
CA PRO A 179 -20.41 0.00 8.99
C PRO A 179 -20.80 1.35 9.61
N GLY A 180 -20.69 2.45 8.86
CA GLY A 180 -20.95 3.79 9.35
C GLY A 180 -19.77 4.36 10.16
N PHE A 181 -20.10 5.28 11.06
CA PHE A 181 -19.13 5.92 11.97
C PHE A 181 -19.31 5.36 13.38
N GLY A 182 -18.25 4.86 13.98
CA GLY A 182 -18.29 4.27 15.31
C GLY A 182 -16.90 3.99 15.86
N SER A 183 -16.83 3.32 17.01
CA SER A 183 -15.59 2.75 17.54
C SER A 183 -15.17 1.55 16.69
N VAL A 184 -13.92 1.10 16.85
CA VAL A 184 -13.41 -0.11 16.16
C VAL A 184 -14.29 -1.31 16.51
N GLU A 185 -14.67 -1.47 17.78
CA GLU A 185 -15.49 -2.56 18.27
C GLU A 185 -16.90 -2.54 17.65
N ALA A 186 -17.53 -1.36 17.57
CA ALA A 186 -18.85 -1.20 16.95
C ALA A 186 -18.86 -1.58 15.45
N MET A 187 -17.72 -1.42 14.78
CA MET A 187 -17.52 -1.78 13.38
C MET A 187 -16.96 -3.19 13.19
N SER A 188 -16.91 -4.01 14.24
CA SER A 188 -16.29 -5.35 14.28
C SER A 188 -17.26 -6.44 14.73
N SER A 189 -18.56 -6.28 14.42
CA SER A 189 -19.54 -7.30 14.79
C SER A 189 -19.24 -8.65 14.13
N ASP A 190 -19.70 -9.74 14.78
CA ASP A 190 -19.47 -11.10 14.27
C ASP A 190 -20.13 -11.31 12.89
N GLU A 191 -21.27 -10.67 12.65
CA GLU A 191 -21.99 -10.72 11.39
C GLU A 191 -21.18 -10.09 10.25
N LEU A 192 -20.56 -8.91 10.50
CA LEU A 192 -19.71 -8.23 9.54
C LEU A 192 -18.44 -9.04 9.20
N ILE A 193 -17.79 -9.57 10.23
CA ILE A 193 -16.59 -10.39 10.01
C ILE A 193 -16.95 -11.71 9.28
N SER A 194 -18.05 -12.34 9.66
CA SER A 194 -18.55 -13.56 9.00
C SER A 194 -18.90 -13.28 7.53
N ALA A 195 -19.55 -12.16 7.22
CA ALA A 195 -19.87 -11.76 5.86
C ALA A 195 -18.61 -11.53 5.01
N ILE A 196 -17.58 -10.87 5.57
CA ILE A 196 -16.30 -10.69 4.89
C ILE A 196 -15.65 -12.04 4.60
N ASN A 197 -15.58 -12.93 5.60
CA ASN A 197 -14.98 -14.25 5.46
C ASN A 197 -15.73 -15.14 4.47
N ALA A 198 -17.08 -15.12 4.49
CA ALA A 198 -17.93 -15.89 3.57
C ALA A 198 -17.87 -15.38 2.13
N SER A 199 -17.42 -14.14 1.88
CA SER A 199 -17.28 -13.59 0.52
C SER A 199 -16.19 -14.26 -0.30
N ASP A 200 -15.31 -15.05 0.34
CA ASP A 200 -14.13 -15.67 -0.26
C ASP A 200 -13.25 -14.64 -1.02
N ALA A 201 -13.13 -13.43 -0.46
CA ALA A 201 -12.28 -12.37 -1.00
C ALA A 201 -10.81 -12.75 -0.92
N ASP A 202 -10.04 -12.29 -1.90
CA ASP A 202 -8.57 -12.40 -1.94
C ASP A 202 -7.92 -11.16 -1.35
N LEU A 203 -8.59 -10.01 -1.44
CA LEU A 203 -8.11 -8.71 -0.99
C LEU A 203 -9.23 -7.96 -0.25
N LEU A 204 -8.97 -7.59 1.00
CA LEU A 204 -9.82 -6.70 1.79
C LEU A 204 -9.23 -5.28 1.78
N ILE A 205 -9.98 -4.34 1.23
CA ILE A 205 -9.63 -2.92 1.23
C ILE A 205 -10.43 -2.20 2.32
N VAL A 206 -9.71 -1.69 3.32
CA VAL A 206 -10.29 -0.97 4.45
C VAL A 206 -10.16 0.54 4.22
N ALA A 207 -11.27 1.28 4.30
CA ALA A 207 -11.37 2.71 4.03
C ALA A 207 -12.02 3.47 5.19
N LEU A 208 -11.38 3.46 6.37
CA LEU A 208 -11.89 4.07 7.61
C LEU A 208 -11.08 5.31 8.07
N GLY A 209 -10.21 5.85 7.23
CA GLY A 209 -9.18 6.81 7.62
C GLY A 209 -7.94 6.11 8.22
N ALA A 210 -6.78 6.78 8.16
CA ALA A 210 -5.49 6.14 8.37
C ALA A 210 -5.37 5.42 9.73
N ALA A 211 -5.52 6.15 10.83
CA ALA A 211 -5.35 5.59 12.17
C ALA A 211 -6.42 4.53 12.49
N LYS A 212 -7.69 4.87 12.25
CA LYS A 212 -8.81 3.97 12.54
C LYS A 212 -8.80 2.71 11.66
N GLY A 213 -8.43 2.85 10.38
CA GLY A 213 -8.35 1.71 9.45
C GLY A 213 -7.26 0.72 9.83
N GLN A 214 -6.11 1.23 10.22
CA GLN A 214 -5.00 0.40 10.71
C GLN A 214 -5.36 -0.30 12.03
N ASP A 215 -6.01 0.42 12.94
CA ASP A 215 -6.44 -0.12 14.22
C ASP A 215 -7.51 -1.20 14.04
N TRP A 216 -8.50 -0.96 13.18
CA TRP A 216 -9.53 -1.94 12.83
C TRP A 216 -8.94 -3.22 12.24
N ILE A 217 -7.96 -3.10 11.32
CA ILE A 217 -7.27 -4.27 10.77
C ILE A 217 -6.57 -5.06 11.88
N LYS A 218 -5.77 -4.39 12.71
CA LYS A 218 -5.06 -5.03 13.82
C LYS A 218 -6.00 -5.73 14.79
N HIS A 219 -7.13 -5.07 15.15
CA HIS A 219 -8.14 -5.62 16.03
C HIS A 219 -8.78 -6.91 15.50
N ASN A 220 -9.02 -6.97 14.19
CA ASN A 220 -9.71 -8.09 13.55
C ASN A 220 -8.79 -9.09 12.84
N LEU A 221 -7.47 -8.90 12.87
CA LEU A 221 -6.53 -9.68 12.07
C LEU A 221 -6.60 -11.18 12.32
N SER A 222 -6.86 -11.61 13.57
CA SER A 222 -7.01 -13.01 13.94
C SER A 222 -8.36 -13.63 13.55
N ARG A 223 -9.38 -12.78 13.31
CA ARG A 223 -10.75 -13.19 12.96
C ARG A 223 -10.97 -13.24 11.44
N LEU A 224 -10.11 -12.58 10.67
CA LEU A 224 -10.19 -12.47 9.22
C LEU A 224 -9.44 -13.62 8.54
N THR A 225 -10.10 -14.25 7.55
CA THR A 225 -9.52 -15.33 6.72
C THR A 225 -9.05 -14.85 5.35
N VAL A 226 -9.30 -13.57 5.02
CA VAL A 226 -8.89 -12.97 3.75
C VAL A 226 -7.36 -12.92 3.69
N PRO A 227 -6.73 -13.43 2.60
CA PRO A 227 -5.28 -13.49 2.52
C PRO A 227 -4.62 -12.11 2.59
N VAL A 228 -5.06 -11.15 1.78
CA VAL A 228 -4.44 -9.83 1.73
C VAL A 228 -5.36 -8.78 2.34
N ILE A 229 -4.85 -8.03 3.30
CA ILE A 229 -5.60 -7.00 4.00
C ILE A 229 -4.80 -5.71 3.98
N SER A 230 -5.42 -4.60 3.55
CA SER A 230 -4.74 -3.31 3.50
C SER A 230 -5.69 -2.15 3.76
N HIS A 231 -5.19 -1.13 4.47
CA HIS A 231 -5.86 0.16 4.57
C HIS A 231 -5.49 1.01 3.34
N LEU A 232 -6.43 1.14 2.40
CA LEU A 232 -6.27 1.91 1.17
C LEU A 232 -7.43 2.93 1.03
N GLY A 233 -7.51 3.88 1.97
CA GLY A 233 -8.67 4.76 2.15
C GLY A 233 -9.11 5.51 0.89
N ALA A 234 -8.18 6.05 0.11
CA ALA A 234 -8.49 6.78 -1.12
C ALA A 234 -8.94 5.87 -2.27
N VAL A 235 -8.60 4.59 -2.22
CA VAL A 235 -8.86 3.63 -3.32
C VAL A 235 -10.35 3.43 -3.53
N VAL A 236 -11.15 3.39 -2.47
CA VAL A 236 -12.61 3.22 -2.58
C VAL A 236 -13.25 4.37 -3.36
N ASN A 237 -12.81 5.62 -3.12
CA ASN A 237 -13.29 6.79 -3.86
C ASN A 237 -12.88 6.73 -5.35
N PHE A 238 -11.65 6.32 -5.67
CA PHE A 238 -11.21 6.13 -7.05
C PHE A 238 -11.96 4.99 -7.74
N ALA A 239 -12.16 3.87 -7.06
CA ALA A 239 -12.93 2.74 -7.57
C ALA A 239 -14.39 3.13 -7.85
N ALA A 240 -15.01 3.92 -6.98
CA ALA A 240 -16.35 4.48 -7.16
C ALA A 240 -16.41 5.54 -8.28
N GLY A 241 -15.29 6.22 -8.59
CA GLY A 241 -15.24 7.34 -9.52
C GLY A 241 -15.75 8.66 -8.95
N THR A 242 -15.85 8.75 -7.62
CA THR A 242 -16.25 9.99 -6.93
C THR A 242 -15.13 11.01 -6.87
N VAL A 243 -13.89 10.57 -7.04
CA VAL A 243 -12.69 11.43 -7.11
C VAL A 243 -11.89 11.05 -8.35
N THR A 244 -11.39 12.04 -9.08
CA THR A 244 -10.51 11.83 -10.23
C THR A 244 -9.06 11.74 -9.78
N ARG A 245 -8.30 10.87 -10.42
CA ARG A 245 -6.88 10.75 -10.14
C ARG A 245 -6.09 11.85 -10.84
N ALA A 246 -5.01 12.30 -10.19
CA ALA A 246 -4.11 13.29 -10.79
C ALA A 246 -3.57 12.82 -12.16
N PRO A 247 -3.31 13.73 -13.10
CA PRO A 247 -2.62 13.41 -14.34
C PRO A 247 -1.28 12.69 -14.08
N VAL A 248 -0.88 11.77 -14.98
CA VAL A 248 0.30 10.91 -14.78
C VAL A 248 1.58 11.73 -14.51
N TRP A 249 1.76 12.87 -15.16
CA TRP A 249 2.92 13.73 -14.93
C TRP A 249 2.96 14.28 -13.49
N MET A 250 1.80 14.65 -12.90
CA MET A 250 1.71 15.10 -11.50
C MET A 250 2.00 13.95 -10.53
N GLN A 251 1.53 12.73 -10.86
CA GLN A 251 1.84 11.54 -10.06
C GLN A 251 3.34 11.27 -10.03
N ARG A 252 4.02 11.35 -11.19
CA ARG A 252 5.47 11.12 -11.34
C ARG A 252 6.32 12.21 -10.69
N SER A 253 5.87 13.47 -10.75
CA SER A 253 6.58 14.61 -10.14
C SER A 253 6.36 14.73 -8.63
N GLY A 254 5.49 13.91 -8.03
CA GLY A 254 5.14 14.00 -6.60
C GLY A 254 4.18 15.15 -6.26
N LEU A 255 3.53 15.74 -7.26
CA LEU A 255 2.58 16.86 -7.10
C LEU A 255 1.12 16.39 -6.96
N GLU A 256 0.88 15.10 -6.79
CA GLU A 256 -0.47 14.53 -6.62
C GLU A 256 -1.23 15.14 -5.43
N TRP A 257 -0.53 15.58 -4.40
CA TRP A 257 -1.12 16.25 -3.24
C TRP A 257 -1.79 17.62 -3.60
N LEU A 258 -1.23 18.36 -4.57
CA LEU A 258 -1.85 19.59 -5.09
C LEU A 258 -3.17 19.29 -5.81
N TRP A 259 -3.18 18.23 -6.62
CA TRP A 259 -4.40 17.76 -7.26
C TRP A 259 -5.48 17.39 -6.24
N ARG A 260 -5.08 16.70 -5.17
CA ARG A 260 -6.01 16.32 -4.10
C ARG A 260 -6.55 17.52 -3.34
N ILE A 261 -5.79 18.59 -3.15
CA ILE A 261 -6.32 19.84 -2.59
C ILE A 261 -7.36 20.45 -3.52
N LYS A 262 -7.15 20.38 -4.85
CA LYS A 262 -8.13 20.88 -5.83
C LYS A 262 -9.44 20.10 -5.78
N GLU A 263 -9.37 18.77 -5.68
CA GLU A 263 -10.55 17.90 -5.62
C GLU A 263 -11.25 17.94 -4.25
N GLU A 264 -10.49 18.05 -3.18
CA GLU A 264 -10.94 18.04 -1.78
C GLU A 264 -10.31 19.23 -1.02
N PRO A 265 -10.82 20.47 -1.15
CA PRO A 265 -10.20 21.67 -0.58
C PRO A 265 -9.95 21.61 0.93
N GLN A 266 -10.81 20.88 1.68
CA GLN A 266 -10.64 20.71 3.13
C GLN A 266 -9.31 20.04 3.52
N LEU A 267 -8.64 19.35 2.60
CA LEU A 267 -7.36 18.71 2.86
C LEU A 267 -6.19 19.69 2.99
N TRP A 268 -6.34 20.96 2.58
CA TRP A 268 -5.24 21.92 2.57
C TRP A 268 -4.65 22.15 3.97
N HIS A 269 -5.48 22.24 5.02
CA HIS A 269 -5.03 22.40 6.40
C HIS A 269 -4.12 21.24 6.84
N ARG A 270 -4.51 20.00 6.49
CA ARG A 270 -3.71 18.83 6.78
C ARG A 270 -2.36 18.87 6.05
N TYR A 271 -2.35 19.15 4.75
CA TYR A 271 -1.11 19.22 3.98
C TYR A 271 -0.20 20.35 4.43
N TRP A 272 -0.78 21.49 4.86
CA TRP A 272 -0.02 22.58 5.46
C TRP A 272 0.68 22.17 6.75
N ASN A 273 -0.06 21.55 7.68
CA ASN A 273 0.49 21.05 8.93
C ASN A 273 1.54 19.97 8.70
N ASP A 274 1.27 19.01 7.81
CA ASP A 274 2.21 17.96 7.43
C ASP A 274 3.49 18.56 6.81
N GLY A 275 3.38 19.62 6.00
CA GLY A 275 4.49 20.36 5.39
C GLY A 275 5.39 21.02 6.44
N TRP A 276 4.81 21.73 7.40
CA TRP A 276 5.58 22.34 8.51
C TRP A 276 6.26 21.30 9.38
N MET A 277 5.58 20.20 9.69
CA MET A 277 6.18 19.11 10.44
C MET A 277 7.32 18.45 9.66
N LEU A 278 7.15 18.25 8.35
CA LEU A 278 8.22 17.73 7.48
C LEU A 278 9.43 18.68 7.48
N LEU A 279 9.21 19.99 7.33
CA LEU A 279 10.29 20.98 7.37
C LEU A 279 11.04 20.96 8.71
N SER A 280 10.30 20.91 9.81
CA SER A 280 10.88 20.76 11.15
C SER A 280 11.72 19.49 11.26
N LEU A 281 11.20 18.34 10.81
CA LEU A 281 11.93 17.07 10.82
C LEU A 281 13.20 17.11 9.95
N LEU A 282 13.08 17.73 8.77
CA LEU A 282 14.23 17.91 7.87
C LEU A 282 15.35 18.69 8.56
N LEU A 283 15.02 19.85 9.14
CA LEU A 283 16.01 20.74 9.73
C LEU A 283 16.58 20.20 11.05
N THR A 284 15.74 19.61 11.91
CA THR A 284 16.16 19.24 13.27
C THR A 284 16.70 17.82 13.41
N ARG A 285 16.40 16.93 12.47
CA ARG A 285 16.77 15.51 12.57
C ARG A 285 17.48 14.99 11.32
N LEU A 286 16.86 15.14 10.15
CA LEU A 286 17.31 14.47 8.93
C LEU A 286 18.60 15.09 8.38
N LEU A 287 18.66 16.41 8.25
CA LEU A 287 19.86 17.09 7.74
C LEU A 287 21.06 16.93 8.66
N PRO A 288 20.94 17.12 10.00
CA PRO A 288 22.07 16.85 10.91
C PRO A 288 22.56 15.41 10.83
N TYR A 289 21.62 14.43 10.79
CA TYR A 289 22.00 13.02 10.68
C TYR A 289 22.62 12.69 9.31
N ALA A 290 22.07 13.22 8.22
CA ALA A 290 22.64 13.06 6.89
C ALA A 290 24.04 13.69 6.77
N ALA A 291 24.26 14.83 7.41
CA ALA A 291 25.57 15.47 7.50
C ALA A 291 26.56 14.57 8.28
N TRP A 292 26.13 14.05 9.43
CA TRP A 292 26.95 13.13 10.23
C TRP A 292 27.33 11.86 9.44
N LEU A 293 26.37 11.26 8.71
CA LEU A 293 26.65 10.12 7.82
C LEU A 293 27.67 10.43 6.71
N ARG A 294 27.72 11.70 6.24
CA ARG A 294 28.64 12.11 5.15
C ARG A 294 30.03 12.43 5.66
N TRP A 295 30.15 13.04 6.84
CA TRP A 295 31.42 13.64 7.30
C TRP A 295 32.01 12.98 8.54
N GLY A 296 31.28 12.28 9.37
CA GLY A 296 31.81 11.86 10.67
C GLY A 296 31.57 10.38 11.06
N GLY A 297 30.53 9.75 10.64
CA GLY A 297 30.11 8.49 11.26
C GLY A 297 30.15 7.24 10.37
N GLY A 298 30.41 7.39 9.09
CA GLY A 298 30.18 6.32 8.12
C GLY A 298 31.22 5.20 8.10
N ARG A 299 32.30 5.26 8.87
CA ARG A 299 33.36 4.24 8.86
C ARG A 299 33.12 3.09 9.83
N ASP A 300 32.32 3.26 10.87
CA ASP A 300 32.11 2.24 11.91
C ASP A 300 30.69 1.66 12.00
N ALA A 301 29.73 2.13 11.19
CA ALA A 301 28.36 1.66 11.21
C ALA A 301 28.15 0.21 10.63
N GLY A 302 29.23 -0.45 10.22
CA GLY A 302 29.21 -1.83 9.69
C GLY A 302 29.52 -2.92 10.70
N ARG A 303 29.80 -2.59 11.96
CA ARG A 303 30.07 -3.57 13.03
C ARG A 303 29.12 -3.31 14.21
N VAL A 304 27.95 -3.91 14.15
CA VAL A 304 27.20 -4.20 15.38
C VAL A 304 27.71 -5.53 15.89
N PRO A 305 28.09 -5.63 17.17
CA PRO A 305 28.59 -6.86 17.77
C PRO A 305 27.53 -7.95 17.84
#